data_06511aff058d60aa68c516f01dc50694
#
_entry.id   06511aff058d60aa68c516f01dc50694
#
_cell.length_a   1.000
_cell.length_b   1.000
_cell.length_c   1.000
_cell.angle_alpha   90.00
_cell.angle_beta   90.00
_cell.angle_gamma   90.00
#
_symmetry.space_group_name_H-M   'P 1'
#
loop_
_entity.id
_entity.type
_entity.pdbx_description
1 polymer ?
#
loop_
_entity_poly.entity_id
_entity_poly.type
_entity_poly.pdbx_seq_one_letter_code
_entity_poly.pdbx_strand_id
1 'polypeptide(L)'
;MDAASKTGVDDVREIIDNVKYKPVNSTFKIFIIDEVHMLSKSAFNALLKTLEEPPEHVKFIFATTEVKKIPVTILSRCQRFDLKRVDSENLSKHLKKISELEKVKIDDDAIALLVRAGDGSVRDSISLLDQAVINLSLIHI
;
A
#
# COMPACT_ATOMS: atom_id res chain seq x y z
N MET A 1 9.14 4.76 0.65
CA MET A 1 10.08 3.84 -0.03
C MET A 1 9.35 2.56 -0.36
N ASP A 2 9.52 2.04 -1.56
CA ASP A 2 9.05 0.71 -1.96
C ASP A 2 10.21 -0.27 -1.87
N ALA A 3 10.12 -1.26 -0.97
CA ALA A 3 11.17 -2.25 -0.77
C ALA A 3 11.25 -3.29 -1.90
N ALA A 4 10.25 -3.38 -2.79
CA ALA A 4 10.33 -4.22 -3.98
C ALA A 4 11.36 -3.71 -4.99
N SER A 5 11.58 -2.39 -5.06
CA SER A 5 12.57 -1.74 -5.93
C SER A 5 13.87 -1.37 -5.23
N LYS A 6 13.85 -1.26 -3.89
CA LYS A 6 14.97 -0.82 -3.04
C LYS A 6 15.15 -1.79 -1.86
N THR A 7 15.80 -2.91 -2.12
CA THR A 7 15.96 -4.01 -1.14
C THR A 7 17.25 -3.93 -0.33
N GLY A 8 18.17 -3.06 -0.73
CA GLY A 8 19.54 -2.99 -0.21
C GLY A 8 19.68 -2.34 1.16
N VAL A 9 20.78 -2.65 1.81
CA VAL A 9 21.14 -2.05 3.11
C VAL A 9 21.46 -0.56 2.97
N ASP A 10 21.96 -0.12 1.83
CA ASP A 10 22.33 1.28 1.60
C ASP A 10 21.10 2.18 1.46
N ASP A 11 20.02 1.69 0.86
CA ASP A 11 18.74 2.39 0.81
C ASP A 11 18.15 2.62 2.21
N VAL A 12 18.29 1.61 3.08
CA VAL A 12 17.85 1.69 4.47
C VAL A 12 18.76 2.60 5.29
N ARG A 13 20.08 2.61 5.03
CA ARG A 13 21.02 3.53 5.69
C ARG A 13 20.67 5.00 5.41
N GLU A 14 20.28 5.32 4.19
CA GLU A 14 19.81 6.66 3.84
C GLU A 14 18.62 7.08 4.72
N ILE A 15 17.65 6.17 4.94
CA ILE A 15 16.54 6.41 5.87
C ILE A 15 17.04 6.64 7.28
N ILE A 16 17.94 5.78 7.80
CA ILE A 16 18.50 5.86 9.15
C ILE A 16 19.25 7.19 9.37
N ASP A 17 19.98 7.64 8.39
CA ASP A 17 20.66 8.93 8.45
C ASP A 17 19.68 10.10 8.50
N ASN A 18 18.59 10.01 7.73
CA ASN A 18 17.53 11.02 7.74
C ASN A 18 16.71 11.04 9.04
N VAL A 19 16.64 9.93 9.77
CA VAL A 19 15.94 9.82 11.09
C VAL A 19 16.52 10.78 12.13
N LYS A 20 17.82 11.07 12.08
CA LYS A 20 18.53 11.93 13.03
C LYS A 20 18.05 13.39 13.02
N TYR A 21 17.50 13.84 11.91
CA TYR A 21 17.10 15.23 11.71
C TYR A 21 15.62 15.43 12.01
N LYS A 22 15.31 16.43 12.83
CA LYS A 22 13.94 16.83 13.13
C LYS A 22 13.27 17.42 11.87
N PRO A 23 11.95 17.27 11.73
CA PRO A 23 11.21 17.95 10.67
C PRO A 23 11.21 19.48 10.89
N VAL A 24 11.22 20.25 9.80
CA VAL A 24 11.28 21.72 9.85
C VAL A 24 9.92 22.32 10.17
N ASN A 25 8.84 21.80 9.56
CA ASN A 25 7.50 22.39 9.61
C ASN A 25 6.42 21.44 10.14
N SER A 26 6.78 20.36 10.82
CA SER A 26 5.82 19.37 11.33
C SER A 26 6.27 18.76 12.64
N THR A 27 5.35 18.13 13.38
CA THR A 27 5.65 17.47 14.65
C THR A 27 6.36 16.14 14.44
N PHE A 28 6.00 15.40 13.38
CA PHE A 28 6.52 14.07 13.12
C PHE A 28 7.11 13.93 11.72
N LYS A 29 8.12 13.07 11.62
CA LYS A 29 8.70 12.56 10.39
C LYS A 29 8.25 11.12 10.22
N ILE A 30 7.50 10.85 9.15
CA ILE A 30 6.89 9.53 8.92
C ILE A 30 7.62 8.84 7.78
N PHE A 31 8.13 7.65 8.03
CA PHE A 31 8.73 6.79 7.02
C PHE A 31 7.80 5.63 6.70
N ILE A 32 7.33 5.57 5.46
CA ILE A 32 6.49 4.48 4.99
C ILE A 32 7.36 3.56 4.13
N ILE A 33 7.46 2.29 4.51
CA ILE A 33 8.16 1.26 3.75
C ILE A 33 7.13 0.24 3.29
N ASP A 34 6.85 0.26 1.99
CA ASP A 34 5.91 -0.68 1.36
C ASP A 34 6.63 -1.98 0.97
N GLU A 35 5.92 -3.07 0.99
CA GLU A 35 6.41 -4.44 0.75
C GLU A 35 7.67 -4.76 1.57
N VAL A 36 7.67 -4.37 2.84
CA VAL A 36 8.85 -4.42 3.71
C VAL A 36 9.49 -5.81 3.81
N HIS A 37 8.72 -6.89 3.56
CA HIS A 37 9.24 -8.27 3.52
C HIS A 37 10.28 -8.51 2.41
N MET A 38 10.39 -7.61 1.43
CA MET A 38 11.39 -7.66 0.35
C MET A 38 12.77 -7.15 0.78
N LEU A 39 12.88 -6.51 1.95
CA LEU A 39 14.16 -6.05 2.45
C LEU A 39 15.10 -7.22 2.72
N SER A 40 16.39 -7.01 2.44
CA SER A 40 17.43 -7.97 2.78
C SER A 40 17.57 -8.13 4.31
N LYS A 41 18.10 -9.27 4.73
CA LYS A 41 18.38 -9.53 6.16
C LYS A 41 19.29 -8.48 6.78
N SER A 42 20.28 -7.99 6.03
CA SER A 42 21.19 -6.91 6.47
C SER A 42 20.46 -5.56 6.61
N ALA A 43 19.49 -5.28 5.73
CA ALA A 43 18.65 -4.09 5.82
C ALA A 43 17.76 -4.13 7.07
N PHE A 44 17.11 -5.26 7.37
CA PHE A 44 16.37 -5.43 8.62
C PHE A 44 17.25 -5.22 9.86
N ASN A 45 18.45 -5.80 9.88
CA ASN A 45 19.37 -5.64 11.00
C ASN A 45 19.81 -4.18 11.18
N ALA A 46 19.98 -3.42 10.11
CA ALA A 46 20.30 -2.00 10.19
C ALA A 46 19.16 -1.19 10.82
N LEU A 47 17.89 -1.55 10.54
CA LEU A 47 16.71 -0.89 11.12
C LEU A 47 16.52 -1.19 12.61
N LEU A 48 16.95 -2.37 13.09
CA LEU A 48 16.67 -2.84 14.45
C LEU A 48 17.08 -1.82 15.50
N LYS A 49 18.28 -1.24 15.41
CA LYS A 49 18.77 -0.25 16.38
C LYS A 49 17.86 0.98 16.47
N THR A 50 17.41 1.47 15.33
CA THR A 50 16.50 2.63 15.25
C THR A 50 15.10 2.29 15.78
N LEU A 51 14.64 1.04 15.58
CA LEU A 51 13.35 0.58 16.11
C LEU A 51 13.39 0.26 17.62
N GLU A 52 14.55 -0.02 18.18
CA GLU A 52 14.73 -0.21 19.61
C GLU A 52 14.67 1.11 20.38
N GLU A 53 15.29 2.14 19.84
CA GLU A 53 15.35 3.49 20.42
C GLU A 53 14.95 4.55 19.38
N PRO A 54 13.66 4.57 18.94
CA PRO A 54 13.24 5.52 17.93
C PRO A 54 13.21 6.94 18.50
N PRO A 55 13.68 7.96 17.77
CA PRO A 55 13.51 9.35 18.16
C PRO A 55 12.02 9.70 18.29
N GLU A 56 11.66 10.53 19.26
CA GLU A 56 10.26 10.90 19.55
C GLU A 56 9.52 11.49 18.34
N HIS A 57 10.25 12.18 17.46
CA HIS A 57 9.72 12.82 16.25
C HIS A 57 9.58 11.87 15.05
N VAL A 58 9.92 10.58 15.20
CA VAL A 58 9.92 9.62 14.09
C VAL A 58 8.83 8.57 14.26
N LYS A 59 8.14 8.27 13.17
CA LYS A 59 7.19 7.16 13.07
C LYS A 59 7.53 6.31 11.84
N PHE A 60 7.54 4.99 12.03
CA PHE A 60 7.65 4.04 10.93
C PHE A 60 6.31 3.36 10.66
N ILE A 61 5.96 3.24 9.38
CA ILE A 61 4.82 2.46 8.91
C ILE A 61 5.36 1.42 7.94
N PHE A 62 5.19 0.15 8.28
CA PHE A 62 5.57 -0.98 7.44
C PHE A 62 4.32 -1.59 6.83
N ALA A 63 4.27 -1.69 5.51
CA ALA A 63 3.21 -2.40 4.81
C ALA A 63 3.77 -3.70 4.23
N THR A 64 3.00 -4.77 4.30
CA THR A 64 3.40 -6.08 3.78
C THR A 64 2.19 -6.94 3.47
N THR A 65 2.30 -7.74 2.43
CA THR A 65 1.37 -8.84 2.11
C THR A 65 1.81 -10.16 2.76
N GLU A 66 3.06 -10.26 3.25
CA GLU A 66 3.65 -11.50 3.77
C GLU A 66 4.28 -11.31 5.16
N VAL A 67 3.43 -11.19 6.18
CA VAL A 67 3.87 -11.01 7.58
C VAL A 67 4.83 -12.10 8.04
N LYS A 68 4.66 -13.35 7.58
CA LYS A 68 5.50 -14.48 7.98
C LYS A 68 6.97 -14.34 7.55
N LYS A 69 7.26 -13.50 6.57
CA LYS A 69 8.64 -13.21 6.12
C LYS A 69 9.33 -12.11 6.93
N ILE A 70 8.60 -11.41 7.78
CA ILE A 70 9.17 -10.37 8.64
C ILE A 70 9.84 -11.02 9.85
N PRO A 71 11.08 -10.64 10.19
CA PRO A 71 11.73 -11.14 11.40
C PRO A 71 10.94 -10.83 12.66
N VAL A 72 10.85 -11.79 13.57
CA VAL A 72 10.13 -11.64 14.85
C VAL A 72 10.67 -10.47 15.67
N THR A 73 11.96 -10.20 15.56
CA THR A 73 12.62 -9.05 16.21
C THR A 73 12.09 -7.69 15.78
N ILE A 74 11.61 -7.59 14.53
CA ILE A 74 10.93 -6.40 14.02
C ILE A 74 9.47 -6.39 14.49
N LEU A 75 8.75 -7.52 14.30
CA LEU A 75 7.33 -7.63 14.66
C LEU A 75 7.07 -7.33 16.13
N SER A 76 7.96 -7.76 17.03
CA SER A 76 7.83 -7.52 18.47
C SER A 76 7.91 -6.04 18.88
N ARG A 77 8.39 -5.18 17.99
CA ARG A 77 8.52 -3.72 18.19
C ARG A 77 7.47 -2.92 17.43
N CYS A 78 6.57 -3.60 16.73
CA CYS A 78 5.55 -2.96 15.92
C CYS A 78 4.15 -3.28 16.44
N GLN A 79 3.27 -2.29 16.38
CA GLN A 79 1.85 -2.54 16.50
C GLN A 79 1.32 -3.06 15.16
N ARG A 80 0.60 -4.17 15.17
CA ARG A 80 0.06 -4.78 13.96
C ARG A 80 -1.38 -4.34 13.73
N PHE A 81 -1.68 -4.03 12.47
CA PHE A 81 -3.01 -3.74 11.95
C PHE A 81 -3.29 -4.63 10.75
N ASP A 82 -4.25 -5.52 10.86
CA ASP A 82 -4.65 -6.39 9.74
C ASP A 82 -5.73 -5.68 8.90
N LEU A 83 -5.39 -5.37 7.65
CA LEU A 83 -6.32 -4.78 6.70
C LEU A 83 -7.10 -5.89 5.99
N LYS A 84 -8.40 -5.68 5.83
CA LYS A 84 -9.30 -6.61 5.14
C LYS A 84 -9.55 -6.17 3.70
N ARG A 85 -9.87 -7.13 2.85
CA ARG A 85 -10.43 -6.84 1.53
C ARG A 85 -11.76 -6.11 1.67
N VAL A 86 -12.07 -5.26 0.68
CA VAL A 86 -13.34 -4.53 0.64
C VAL A 86 -14.47 -5.51 0.30
N ASP A 87 -15.57 -5.42 1.01
CA ASP A 87 -16.76 -6.23 0.71
C ASP A 87 -17.41 -5.80 -0.60
N SER A 88 -18.17 -6.72 -1.20
CA SER A 88 -18.77 -6.53 -2.53
C SER A 88 -19.74 -5.34 -2.59
N GLU A 89 -20.45 -5.05 -1.51
CA GLU A 89 -21.41 -3.93 -1.47
C GLU A 89 -20.68 -2.58 -1.54
N ASN A 90 -19.67 -2.40 -0.68
CA ASN A 90 -18.87 -1.17 -0.66
C ASN A 90 -18.07 -0.99 -1.95
N LEU A 91 -17.52 -2.09 -2.49
CA LEU A 91 -16.79 -2.06 -3.76
C LEU A 91 -17.73 -1.69 -4.93
N SER A 92 -18.94 -2.23 -4.98
CA SER A 92 -19.95 -1.86 -5.97
C SER A 92 -20.31 -0.37 -5.90
N LYS A 93 -20.58 0.14 -4.71
CA LYS A 93 -20.85 1.58 -4.50
C LYS A 93 -19.68 2.45 -4.97
N HIS A 94 -18.47 2.01 -4.71
CA HIS A 94 -17.26 2.73 -5.11
C HIS A 94 -17.10 2.79 -6.63
N LEU A 95 -17.26 1.65 -7.33
CA LEU A 95 -17.18 1.59 -8.79
C LEU A 95 -18.28 2.41 -9.46
N LYS A 96 -19.51 2.37 -8.94
CA LYS A 96 -20.61 3.23 -9.45
C LYS A 96 -20.25 4.71 -9.32
N LYS A 97 -19.75 5.13 -8.18
CA LYS A 97 -19.32 6.50 -7.97
C LYS A 97 -18.22 6.94 -8.95
N ILE A 98 -17.24 6.06 -9.22
CA ILE A 98 -16.18 6.36 -10.20
C ILE A 98 -16.79 6.47 -11.59
N SER A 99 -17.65 5.53 -12.03
CA SER A 99 -18.27 5.58 -13.35
C SER A 99 -19.11 6.84 -13.57
N GLU A 100 -19.81 7.32 -12.54
CA GLU A 100 -20.53 8.60 -12.56
C GLU A 100 -19.60 9.80 -12.74
N LEU A 101 -18.48 9.83 -12.01
CA LEU A 101 -17.47 10.89 -12.10
C LEU A 101 -16.82 10.94 -13.49
N GLU A 102 -16.54 9.77 -14.08
CA GLU A 102 -16.00 9.62 -15.43
C GLU A 102 -17.09 9.79 -16.52
N LYS A 103 -18.36 10.01 -16.14
CA LYS A 103 -19.51 10.16 -17.02
C LYS A 103 -19.73 8.95 -17.95
N VAL A 104 -19.39 7.77 -17.47
CA VAL A 104 -19.59 6.50 -18.19
C VAL A 104 -20.83 5.82 -17.64
N LYS A 105 -21.74 5.40 -18.53
CA LYS A 105 -22.91 4.59 -18.15
C LYS A 105 -22.53 3.12 -18.16
N ILE A 106 -22.60 2.50 -17.00
CA ILE A 106 -22.37 1.06 -16.81
C ILE A 106 -23.59 0.50 -16.09
N ASP A 107 -24.08 -0.62 -16.56
CA ASP A 107 -25.22 -1.30 -15.95
C ASP A 107 -24.82 -2.03 -14.66
N ASP A 108 -25.81 -2.37 -13.85
CA ASP A 108 -25.59 -3.01 -12.56
C ASP A 108 -25.00 -4.42 -12.69
N ASP A 109 -25.34 -5.14 -13.76
CA ASP A 109 -24.81 -6.48 -14.02
C ASP A 109 -23.32 -6.42 -14.37
N ALA A 110 -22.90 -5.44 -15.17
CA ALA A 110 -21.49 -5.23 -15.47
C ALA A 110 -20.71 -4.82 -14.22
N ILE A 111 -21.23 -3.94 -13.37
CA ILE A 111 -20.63 -3.61 -12.07
C ILE A 111 -20.48 -4.86 -11.21
N ALA A 112 -21.49 -5.71 -11.13
CA ALA A 112 -21.43 -6.95 -10.34
C ALA A 112 -20.32 -7.91 -10.84
N LEU A 113 -20.14 -8.01 -12.17
CA LEU A 113 -19.05 -8.79 -12.77
C LEU A 113 -17.66 -8.22 -12.42
N LEU A 114 -17.50 -6.90 -12.51
CA LEU A 114 -16.25 -6.22 -12.16
C LEU A 114 -15.90 -6.41 -10.68
N VAL A 115 -16.87 -6.29 -9.78
CA VAL A 115 -16.73 -6.51 -8.34
C VAL A 115 -16.28 -7.94 -8.06
N ARG A 116 -16.92 -8.91 -8.71
CA ARG A 116 -16.56 -10.33 -8.56
C ARG A 116 -15.15 -10.62 -9.06
N ALA A 117 -14.76 -10.07 -10.21
CA ALA A 117 -13.45 -10.26 -10.79
C ALA A 117 -12.34 -9.57 -9.96
N GLY A 118 -12.64 -8.43 -9.34
CA GLY A 118 -11.69 -7.69 -8.49
C GLY A 118 -11.49 -8.29 -7.10
N ASP A 119 -12.34 -9.22 -6.68
CA ASP A 119 -12.21 -10.01 -5.44
C ASP A 119 -11.83 -9.18 -4.21
N GLY A 120 -12.50 -8.04 -4.01
CA GLY A 120 -12.27 -7.14 -2.87
C GLY A 120 -11.02 -6.24 -3.00
N SER A 121 -10.31 -6.27 -4.13
CA SER A 121 -9.23 -5.36 -4.46
C SER A 121 -9.77 -4.13 -5.20
N VAL A 122 -9.66 -2.96 -4.58
CA VAL A 122 -10.08 -1.70 -5.22
C VAL A 122 -9.22 -1.40 -6.44
N ARG A 123 -7.90 -1.60 -6.35
CA ARG A 123 -6.97 -1.39 -7.47
C ARG A 123 -7.34 -2.22 -8.69
N ASP A 124 -7.53 -3.54 -8.49
CA ASP A 124 -7.82 -4.44 -9.60
C ASP A 124 -9.20 -4.16 -10.18
N SER A 125 -10.18 -3.84 -9.34
CA SER A 125 -11.53 -3.49 -9.78
C SER A 125 -11.55 -2.21 -10.61
N ILE A 126 -10.78 -1.18 -10.24
CA ILE A 126 -10.65 0.05 -11.02
C ILE A 126 -9.95 -0.24 -12.36
N SER A 127 -8.88 -1.03 -12.36
CA SER A 127 -8.18 -1.41 -13.60
C SER A 127 -9.10 -2.17 -14.57
N LEU A 128 -9.95 -3.06 -14.05
CA LEU A 128 -10.95 -3.76 -14.84
C LEU A 128 -12.03 -2.81 -15.37
N LEU A 129 -12.45 -1.83 -14.57
CA LEU A 129 -13.38 -0.79 -14.98
C LEU A 129 -12.80 0.03 -16.15
N ASP A 130 -11.56 0.49 -16.04
CA ASP A 130 -10.88 1.24 -17.11
C ASP A 130 -10.79 0.44 -18.40
N GLN A 131 -10.45 -0.85 -18.32
CA GLN A 131 -10.41 -1.72 -19.48
C GLN A 131 -11.80 -1.88 -20.14
N ALA A 132 -12.85 -2.03 -19.32
CA ALA A 132 -14.22 -2.13 -19.82
C ALA A 132 -14.65 -0.84 -20.54
N VAL A 133 -14.31 0.32 -19.97
CA VAL A 133 -14.63 1.63 -20.57
C VAL A 133 -13.91 1.83 -21.91
N ILE A 134 -12.63 1.50 -21.99
CA ILE A 134 -11.83 1.59 -23.23
C ILE A 134 -12.44 0.68 -24.30
N ASN A 135 -12.78 -0.55 -23.97
CA ASN A 135 -13.37 -1.50 -24.93
C ASN A 135 -14.74 -1.02 -25.44
N LEU A 136 -15.57 -0.45 -24.56
CA LEU A 136 -16.85 0.13 -24.97
C LEU A 136 -16.67 1.34 -25.89
N SER A 137 -15.69 2.18 -25.65
CA SER A 137 -15.40 3.34 -26.50
C SER A 137 -14.91 2.95 -27.90
N LEU A 138 -14.20 1.83 -28.03
CA LEU A 138 -13.74 1.30 -29.33
C LEU A 138 -14.86 0.69 -30.17
N ILE A 139 -15.93 0.20 -29.54
CA ILE A 139 -17.08 -0.38 -30.23
C ILE A 139 -18.01 0.72 -30.83
N HIS A 140 -17.93 1.94 -30.28
CA HIS A 140 -18.75 3.07 -30.73
C HIS A 140 -18.07 3.98 -31.78
N ILE A 141 -16.89 3.61 -32.27
CA ILE A 141 -16.22 4.24 -33.40
C ILE A 141 -16.50 3.41 -34.65
#